data_23add6c03aca671a8bc4176ee505786e
#
_entry.id   23add6c03aca671a8bc4176ee505786e
#
_cell.length_a   1.000
_cell.length_b   1.000
_cell.length_c   1.000
_cell.angle_alpha   90.00
_cell.angle_beta   90.00
_cell.angle_gamma   90.00
#
_symmetry.space_group_name_H-M   'P 1'
#
loop_
_entity.id
_entity.type
_entity.pdbx_description
1 polymer ?
#
loop_
_entity_poly.entity_id
_entity_poly.type
_entity_poly.pdbx_seq_one_letter_code
_entity_poly.pdbx_strand_id
1 'polypeptide(L)'
;MRKWFLAAGLIVLLLPATAVPQQKTGKGSVYEQLNLFSEAFERIRQDAVEPVGDSKLIETAIAGMLSGLDPRSVYLNENEYKAMKAPTAEESASPGLVITLDNGTVKVVSPRDGSPAAAAGIKPGDLIFTIDKDPTYDLTLPEIEQKLRGPADSEVALMLRRGTGAPIETRIKRATGKFPTVSSRVEGGDVAYIRLAGFDQTTNAALADAVKDLRQQIGNKLIGFIIDLRNSPGGNFDAAVAAADAFIDKGDITVLKSRKAENAKRIAATPGDLANGLPIVALVNGGTAREAELVAGALQDNHRAVLLGTKTFGESAIETIIPLNGNGAIKLTTARFETPGGRAIQGKGLDPDLTVSPLKLEKVAQADRRREADLRGALKNPDAAAAAAAAKSGAANPAPGGAPGAAPGSAPGGATTPGKEPSATTQPAKGEQPSVASGDIGTTSDEQLSEAVDVLRGLALVNGRTAAR
;
A
#
# COMPACT_ATOMS: atom_id res chain seq x y z
N MET A 1 93.49 -5.98 -34.81
CA MET A 1 93.96 -6.13 -33.41
C MET A 1 92.94 -5.55 -32.48
N ARG A 2 92.59 -6.31 -31.42
CA ARG A 2 91.73 -6.02 -30.26
C ARG A 2 90.16 -6.06 -30.46
N LYS A 3 89.61 -7.22 -30.10
CA LYS A 3 88.23 -7.56 -29.87
C LYS A 3 87.75 -6.91 -28.58
N TRP A 4 86.59 -6.30 -28.60
CA TRP A 4 85.85 -5.96 -27.37
C TRP A 4 84.44 -6.64 -27.46
N PHE A 5 84.18 -7.57 -26.54
CA PHE A 5 82.93 -8.19 -26.29
C PHE A 5 82.08 -7.28 -25.37
N LEU A 6 80.92 -6.90 -25.77
CA LEU A 6 79.88 -6.31 -24.90
C LEU A 6 78.88 -7.39 -24.54
N ALA A 7 78.86 -7.79 -23.28
CA ALA A 7 77.91 -8.68 -22.70
C ALA A 7 76.69 -7.85 -22.33
N ALA A 8 75.50 -8.14 -22.96
CA ALA A 8 74.22 -7.61 -22.60
C ALA A 8 73.58 -8.51 -21.54
N GLY A 9 73.52 -8.03 -20.30
CA GLY A 9 72.85 -8.72 -19.20
C GLY A 9 71.32 -8.59 -19.33
N LEU A 10 70.64 -9.74 -19.46
CA LEU A 10 69.19 -9.88 -19.46
C LEU A 10 68.68 -9.90 -18.01
N ILE A 11 68.13 -8.78 -17.53
CA ILE A 11 67.40 -8.74 -16.22
C ILE A 11 66.03 -9.27 -16.42
N VAL A 12 65.77 -10.49 -15.97
CA VAL A 12 64.42 -11.08 -15.86
C VAL A 12 63.78 -10.57 -14.58
N LEU A 13 62.83 -9.65 -14.72
CA LEU A 13 61.98 -9.18 -13.64
C LEU A 13 60.93 -10.28 -13.33
N LEU A 14 61.16 -11.04 -12.25
CA LEU A 14 60.18 -11.95 -11.66
C LEU A 14 59.11 -11.10 -10.92
N LEU A 15 57.98 -10.89 -11.57
CA LEU A 15 56.77 -10.40 -10.92
C LEU A 15 56.11 -11.53 -10.10
N PRO A 16 55.76 -11.32 -8.83
CA PRO A 16 55.01 -12.34 -8.07
C PRO A 16 53.61 -12.47 -8.67
N ALA A 17 53.30 -13.65 -9.19
CA ALA A 17 51.94 -14.01 -9.57
C ALA A 17 51.09 -14.03 -8.29
N THR A 18 50.25 -13.00 -8.09
CA THR A 18 49.21 -13.03 -7.10
C THR A 18 48.21 -14.09 -7.53
N ALA A 19 48.22 -15.24 -6.86
CA ALA A 19 47.22 -16.29 -7.00
C ALA A 19 45.87 -15.70 -6.56
N VAL A 20 45.03 -15.37 -7.53
CA VAL A 20 43.62 -15.11 -7.30
C VAL A 20 43.01 -16.45 -6.81
N PRO A 21 42.40 -16.50 -5.64
CA PRO A 21 41.75 -17.74 -5.21
C PRO A 21 40.62 -18.06 -6.20
N GLN A 22 40.84 -19.07 -7.03
CA GLN A 22 39.83 -19.67 -7.87
C GLN A 22 38.80 -20.30 -6.92
N GLN A 23 37.65 -19.66 -6.76
CA GLN A 23 36.50 -20.27 -6.13
C GLN A 23 36.20 -21.55 -6.90
N LYS A 24 36.55 -22.69 -6.30
CA LYS A 24 36.13 -24.01 -6.76
C LYS A 24 34.60 -24.06 -6.68
N THR A 25 33.90 -23.69 -7.73
CA THR A 25 32.51 -24.06 -7.96
C THR A 25 32.51 -25.57 -8.22
N GLY A 26 32.27 -26.34 -7.17
CA GLY A 26 32.27 -27.78 -7.20
C GLY A 26 31.22 -28.36 -8.13
N LYS A 27 31.60 -28.70 -9.34
CA LYS A 27 30.76 -29.50 -10.26
C LYS A 27 30.50 -30.93 -9.74
N GLY A 28 31.19 -31.40 -8.70
CA GLY A 28 30.90 -32.67 -8.00
C GLY A 28 29.74 -32.55 -7.03
N SER A 29 29.44 -31.34 -6.54
CA SER A 29 28.50 -31.08 -5.46
C SER A 29 27.01 -31.35 -5.80
N VAL A 30 26.56 -31.14 -7.03
CA VAL A 30 25.12 -31.29 -7.39
C VAL A 30 24.70 -32.75 -7.42
N TYR A 31 25.49 -33.62 -8.01
CA TYR A 31 25.22 -35.07 -8.04
C TYR A 31 25.29 -35.69 -6.66
N GLU A 32 26.25 -35.29 -5.81
CA GLU A 32 26.36 -35.74 -4.44
C GLU A 32 25.14 -35.30 -3.61
N GLN A 33 24.64 -34.08 -3.82
CA GLN A 33 23.42 -33.59 -3.16
C GLN A 33 22.17 -34.31 -3.65
N LEU A 34 22.07 -34.62 -4.94
CA LEU A 34 20.98 -35.45 -5.48
C LEU A 34 21.00 -36.88 -4.95
N ASN A 35 22.19 -37.48 -4.78
CA ASN A 35 22.33 -38.79 -4.14
C ASN A 35 21.88 -38.77 -2.68
N LEU A 36 22.28 -37.73 -1.92
CA LEU A 36 21.80 -37.52 -0.55
C LEU A 36 20.28 -37.38 -0.48
N PHE A 37 19.68 -36.59 -1.39
CA PHE A 37 18.23 -36.46 -1.49
C PHE A 37 17.56 -37.83 -1.76
N SER A 38 18.09 -38.62 -2.70
CA SER A 38 17.56 -39.93 -3.05
C SER A 38 17.68 -40.91 -1.88
N GLU A 39 18.81 -40.91 -1.17
CA GLU A 39 18.99 -41.73 0.03
C GLU A 39 18.00 -41.36 1.13
N ALA A 40 17.83 -40.06 1.40
CA ALA A 40 16.85 -39.57 2.38
C ALA A 40 15.41 -39.96 1.98
N PHE A 41 15.06 -39.79 0.69
CA PHE A 41 13.75 -40.20 0.17
C PHE A 41 13.48 -41.70 0.40
N GLU A 42 14.44 -42.59 0.05
CA GLU A 42 14.30 -44.02 0.24
C GLU A 42 14.20 -44.40 1.72
N ARG A 43 14.97 -43.77 2.62
CA ARG A 43 14.88 -43.95 4.06
C ARG A 43 13.50 -43.58 4.60
N ILE A 44 12.98 -42.40 4.25
CA ILE A 44 11.65 -41.97 4.67
C ILE A 44 10.58 -42.95 4.18
N ARG A 45 10.67 -43.39 2.92
CA ARG A 45 9.73 -44.32 2.32
C ARG A 45 9.72 -45.69 3.02
N GLN A 46 10.90 -46.16 3.47
CA GLN A 46 11.07 -47.49 4.10
C GLN A 46 10.80 -47.48 5.61
N ASP A 47 11.22 -46.42 6.31
CA ASP A 47 11.33 -46.43 7.77
C ASP A 47 10.27 -45.52 8.45
N ALA A 48 9.46 -44.75 7.70
CA ALA A 48 8.41 -43.93 8.29
C ALA A 48 7.33 -44.80 8.97
N VAL A 49 6.92 -44.42 10.18
CA VAL A 49 5.90 -45.15 10.97
C VAL A 49 4.58 -45.27 10.20
N GLU A 50 4.19 -44.19 9.51
CA GLU A 50 3.03 -44.18 8.62
C GLU A 50 3.48 -44.22 7.16
N PRO A 51 2.94 -45.11 6.32
CA PRO A 51 3.28 -45.15 4.90
C PRO A 51 2.85 -43.85 4.20
N VAL A 52 3.79 -43.18 3.57
CA VAL A 52 3.50 -42.00 2.75
C VAL A 52 3.71 -42.35 1.29
N GLY A 53 2.74 -42.00 0.44
CA GLY A 53 2.84 -42.24 -1.00
C GLY A 53 3.96 -41.42 -1.66
N ASP A 54 4.65 -42.00 -2.63
CA ASP A 54 5.80 -41.39 -3.33
C ASP A 54 5.47 -40.02 -3.91
N SER A 55 4.29 -39.85 -4.50
CA SER A 55 3.82 -38.55 -5.05
C SER A 55 3.76 -37.48 -3.98
N LYS A 56 3.19 -37.81 -2.81
CA LYS A 56 3.08 -36.85 -1.69
C LYS A 56 4.44 -36.45 -1.13
N LEU A 57 5.38 -37.42 -1.04
CA LEU A 57 6.75 -37.11 -0.61
C LEU A 57 7.45 -36.16 -1.57
N ILE A 58 7.33 -36.38 -2.88
CA ILE A 58 7.92 -35.51 -3.91
C ILE A 58 7.27 -34.12 -3.89
N GLU A 59 5.94 -34.03 -3.84
CA GLU A 59 5.24 -32.77 -3.73
C GLU A 59 5.67 -31.95 -2.51
N THR A 60 5.75 -32.62 -1.35
CA THR A 60 6.20 -32.01 -0.10
C THR A 60 7.65 -31.52 -0.19
N ALA A 61 8.53 -32.31 -0.82
CA ALA A 61 9.92 -31.90 -1.03
C ALA A 61 10.03 -30.68 -1.95
N ILE A 62 9.28 -30.64 -3.05
CA ILE A 62 9.23 -29.48 -3.97
C ILE A 62 8.68 -28.25 -3.23
N ALA A 63 7.59 -28.41 -2.48
CA ALA A 63 7.02 -27.34 -1.68
C ALA A 63 8.02 -26.81 -0.64
N GLY A 64 8.76 -27.70 0.04
CA GLY A 64 9.82 -27.32 0.98
C GLY A 64 10.96 -26.56 0.33
N MET A 65 11.41 -26.95 -0.87
CA MET A 65 12.42 -26.19 -1.62
C MET A 65 11.94 -24.80 -1.97
N LEU A 66 10.68 -24.63 -2.36
CA LEU A 66 10.11 -23.35 -2.76
C LEU A 66 9.88 -22.44 -1.57
N SER A 67 9.34 -22.95 -0.48
CA SER A 67 9.11 -22.17 0.75
C SER A 67 10.41 -21.66 1.38
N GLY A 68 11.54 -22.34 1.12
CA GLY A 68 12.87 -21.86 1.51
C GLY A 68 13.42 -20.71 0.67
N LEU A 69 12.79 -20.37 -0.45
CA LEU A 69 13.21 -19.25 -1.31
C LEU A 69 12.54 -17.94 -0.88
N ASP A 70 11.22 -17.94 -0.84
CA ASP A 70 10.40 -16.79 -0.46
C ASP A 70 8.94 -17.23 -0.19
N PRO A 71 8.13 -16.40 0.49
CA PRO A 71 6.75 -16.77 0.86
C PRO A 71 5.78 -16.92 -0.33
N ARG A 72 6.17 -16.51 -1.54
CA ARG A 72 5.31 -16.48 -2.72
C ARG A 72 5.62 -17.57 -3.73
N SER A 73 6.82 -18.15 -3.65
CA SER A 73 7.20 -19.29 -4.47
C SER A 73 6.53 -20.53 -3.92
N VAL A 74 5.61 -21.10 -4.69
CA VAL A 74 4.81 -22.27 -4.27
C VAL A 74 4.70 -23.31 -5.37
N TYR A 75 4.55 -24.55 -4.97
CA TYR A 75 4.15 -25.65 -5.84
C TYR A 75 2.63 -25.68 -5.93
N LEU A 76 2.11 -25.76 -7.13
CA LEU A 76 0.70 -25.95 -7.43
C LEU A 76 0.53 -27.36 -7.98
N ASN A 77 -0.17 -28.22 -7.26
CA ASN A 77 -0.51 -29.54 -7.77
C ASN A 77 -1.45 -29.41 -9.00
N GLU A 78 -1.73 -30.54 -9.67
CA GLU A 78 -2.53 -30.52 -10.90
C GLU A 78 -3.91 -29.90 -10.72
N ASN A 79 -4.56 -30.14 -9.59
CA ASN A 79 -5.89 -29.61 -9.29
C ASN A 79 -5.83 -28.09 -9.02
N GLU A 80 -4.87 -27.66 -8.22
CA GLU A 80 -4.64 -26.24 -7.92
C GLU A 80 -4.27 -25.45 -9.18
N TYR A 81 -3.42 -26.03 -10.03
CA TYR A 81 -3.04 -25.42 -11.29
C TYR A 81 -4.21 -25.32 -12.27
N LYS A 82 -5.06 -26.37 -12.34
CA LYS A 82 -6.31 -26.33 -13.11
C LYS A 82 -7.29 -25.31 -12.57
N ALA A 83 -7.46 -25.27 -11.24
CA ALA A 83 -8.33 -24.31 -10.57
C ALA A 83 -7.86 -22.85 -10.80
N MET A 84 -6.55 -22.63 -10.80
CA MET A 84 -5.98 -21.30 -11.09
C MET A 84 -6.21 -20.86 -12.54
N LYS A 85 -6.20 -21.82 -13.49
CA LYS A 85 -6.46 -21.55 -14.93
C LYS A 85 -7.94 -21.47 -15.27
N ALA A 86 -8.77 -22.10 -14.46
CA ALA A 86 -10.22 -22.00 -14.67
C ALA A 86 -10.61 -20.52 -14.62
N PRO A 87 -11.52 -20.08 -15.53
CA PRO A 87 -12.11 -18.76 -15.37
C PRO A 87 -12.59 -18.69 -13.92
N THR A 88 -12.17 -17.66 -13.20
CA THR A 88 -12.55 -17.46 -11.80
C THR A 88 -14.04 -17.70 -11.69
N ALA A 89 -14.42 -18.87 -11.18
CA ALA A 89 -15.81 -19.20 -11.04
C ALA A 89 -16.42 -18.08 -10.20
N GLU A 90 -17.38 -17.37 -10.73
CA GLU A 90 -18.14 -16.33 -10.04
C GLU A 90 -18.82 -16.86 -8.76
N GLU A 91 -18.69 -18.16 -8.53
CA GLU A 91 -19.31 -18.92 -7.46
C GLU A 91 -18.52 -19.04 -6.15
N SER A 92 -17.20 -18.84 -6.14
CA SER A 92 -16.46 -18.90 -4.87
C SER A 92 -16.38 -17.53 -4.22
N ALA A 93 -17.19 -17.35 -3.19
CA ALA A 93 -17.19 -16.14 -2.38
C ALA A 93 -15.96 -16.10 -1.45
N SER A 94 -15.54 -14.89 -1.09
CA SER A 94 -14.43 -14.67 -0.16
C SER A 94 -14.75 -13.50 0.79
N PRO A 95 -14.04 -13.39 1.92
CA PRO A 95 -14.17 -12.21 2.79
C PRO A 95 -13.54 -10.94 2.16
N GLY A 96 -12.78 -11.05 1.06
CA GLY A 96 -12.12 -9.92 0.40
C GLY A 96 -10.85 -9.47 1.11
N LEU A 97 -10.02 -10.42 1.56
CA LEU A 97 -8.71 -10.18 2.16
C LEU A 97 -7.60 -10.44 1.15
N VAL A 98 -6.58 -9.58 1.17
CA VAL A 98 -5.27 -9.86 0.57
C VAL A 98 -4.28 -10.13 1.69
N ILE A 99 -3.61 -11.26 1.61
CA ILE A 99 -2.75 -11.80 2.67
C ILE A 99 -1.35 -12.13 2.15
N THR A 100 -0.40 -12.23 3.06
CA THR A 100 0.95 -12.73 2.83
C THR A 100 1.41 -13.56 4.03
N LEU A 101 2.53 -14.26 3.89
CA LEU A 101 3.21 -14.89 5.01
C LEU A 101 4.37 -14.00 5.49
N ASP A 102 4.41 -13.74 6.79
CA ASP A 102 5.48 -13.02 7.48
C ASP A 102 6.03 -13.94 8.58
N ASN A 103 7.22 -14.49 8.39
CA ASN A 103 7.85 -15.47 9.29
C ASN A 103 6.92 -16.65 9.66
N GLY A 104 6.22 -17.22 8.67
CA GLY A 104 5.28 -18.33 8.85
C GLY A 104 3.94 -17.95 9.46
N THR A 105 3.70 -16.67 9.74
CA THR A 105 2.41 -16.17 10.23
C THR A 105 1.66 -15.47 9.10
N VAL A 106 0.36 -15.69 8.99
CA VAL A 106 -0.49 -15.03 7.99
C VAL A 106 -0.72 -13.58 8.39
N LYS A 107 -0.33 -12.68 7.50
CA LYS A 107 -0.47 -11.23 7.69
C LYS A 107 -1.41 -10.63 6.66
N VAL A 108 -2.33 -9.81 7.09
CA VAL A 108 -3.21 -9.04 6.21
C VAL A 108 -2.40 -7.93 5.56
N VAL A 109 -2.29 -7.94 4.24
CA VAL A 109 -1.76 -6.83 3.45
C VAL A 109 -2.80 -5.73 3.41
N SER A 110 -4.03 -6.07 2.99
CA SER A 110 -5.14 -5.12 2.93
C SER A 110 -6.48 -5.87 2.81
N PRO A 111 -7.55 -5.42 3.46
CA PRO A 111 -8.91 -5.75 3.03
C PRO A 111 -9.25 -4.97 1.76
N ARG A 112 -10.00 -5.59 0.83
CA ARG A 112 -10.47 -4.93 -0.39
C ARG A 112 -11.59 -3.95 -0.06
N ASP A 113 -11.63 -2.82 -0.73
CA ASP A 113 -12.69 -1.81 -0.56
C ASP A 113 -14.07 -2.40 -0.86
N GLY A 114 -15.06 -2.07 0.01
CA GLY A 114 -16.40 -2.60 -0.10
C GLY A 114 -16.55 -4.10 0.24
N SER A 115 -15.47 -4.76 0.66
CA SER A 115 -15.52 -6.17 1.06
C SER A 115 -16.11 -6.37 2.45
N PRO A 116 -16.64 -7.57 2.74
CA PRO A 116 -17.04 -7.92 4.09
C PRO A 116 -15.93 -7.80 5.14
N ALA A 117 -14.68 -8.08 4.77
CA ALA A 117 -13.54 -7.90 5.65
C ALA A 117 -13.27 -6.43 6.00
N ALA A 118 -13.44 -5.53 5.03
CA ALA A 118 -13.36 -4.10 5.26
C ALA A 118 -14.47 -3.62 6.20
N ALA A 119 -15.71 -4.07 5.96
CA ALA A 119 -16.88 -3.76 6.82
C ALA A 119 -16.72 -4.31 8.24
N ALA A 120 -16.05 -5.46 8.42
CA ALA A 120 -15.71 -6.04 9.71
C ALA A 120 -14.58 -5.29 10.46
N GLY A 121 -13.97 -4.26 9.86
CA GLY A 121 -12.92 -3.46 10.47
C GLY A 121 -11.55 -4.14 10.56
N ILE A 122 -11.29 -5.12 9.70
CA ILE A 122 -9.95 -5.70 9.53
C ILE A 122 -9.02 -4.62 8.94
N LYS A 123 -7.79 -4.59 9.42
CA LYS A 123 -6.80 -3.58 9.02
C LYS A 123 -5.55 -4.20 8.41
N PRO A 124 -4.82 -3.47 7.57
CA PRO A 124 -3.47 -3.83 7.18
C PRO A 124 -2.60 -4.10 8.40
N GLY A 125 -1.78 -5.16 8.34
CA GLY A 125 -0.91 -5.58 9.43
C GLY A 125 -1.54 -6.50 10.47
N ASP A 126 -2.85 -6.74 10.45
CA ASP A 126 -3.47 -7.75 11.32
C ASP A 126 -2.88 -9.14 11.02
N LEU A 127 -2.61 -9.93 12.07
CA LEU A 127 -2.10 -11.28 11.97
C LEU A 127 -3.25 -12.28 12.17
N ILE A 128 -3.39 -13.27 11.29
CA ILE A 128 -4.41 -14.31 11.36
C ILE A 128 -3.80 -15.59 11.91
N PHE A 129 -4.29 -16.06 13.05
CA PHE A 129 -3.79 -17.28 13.71
C PHE A 129 -4.63 -18.51 13.43
N THR A 130 -5.96 -18.33 13.29
CA THR A 130 -6.85 -19.45 12.94
C THR A 130 -7.90 -19.02 11.93
N ILE A 131 -8.31 -19.97 11.09
CA ILE A 131 -9.44 -19.89 10.18
C ILE A 131 -10.37 -21.04 10.50
N ASP A 132 -11.63 -20.76 10.86
CA ASP A 132 -12.63 -21.74 11.29
C ASP A 132 -12.11 -22.69 12.40
N LYS A 133 -11.29 -22.16 13.34
CA LYS A 133 -10.57 -22.82 14.42
C LYS A 133 -9.33 -23.62 14.01
N ASP A 134 -9.08 -23.80 12.72
CA ASP A 134 -7.87 -24.46 12.25
C ASP A 134 -6.68 -23.49 12.33
N PRO A 135 -5.55 -23.89 12.89
CA PRO A 135 -4.36 -23.05 12.94
C PRO A 135 -3.79 -22.82 11.53
N THR A 136 -3.15 -21.63 11.34
CA THR A 136 -2.63 -21.22 10.04
C THR A 136 -1.12 -21.40 9.89
N TYR A 137 -0.38 -21.76 10.94
CA TYR A 137 1.09 -21.72 10.99
C TYR A 137 1.81 -22.70 10.07
N ASP A 138 1.16 -23.83 9.70
CA ASP A 138 1.75 -24.86 8.82
C ASP A 138 1.15 -24.85 7.40
N LEU A 139 0.31 -23.84 7.09
CA LEU A 139 -0.36 -23.76 5.81
C LEU A 139 0.41 -22.88 4.83
N THR A 140 0.37 -23.26 3.56
CA THR A 140 0.85 -22.44 2.45
C THR A 140 -0.17 -21.34 2.11
N LEU A 141 0.28 -20.26 1.45
CA LEU A 141 -0.63 -19.19 1.01
C LEU A 141 -1.83 -19.69 0.19
N PRO A 142 -1.67 -20.59 -0.80
CA PRO A 142 -2.81 -21.14 -1.55
C PRO A 142 -3.81 -21.88 -0.65
N GLU A 143 -3.35 -22.69 0.31
CA GLU A 143 -4.22 -23.39 1.25
C GLU A 143 -5.00 -22.44 2.13
N ILE A 144 -4.36 -21.35 2.59
CA ILE A 144 -5.01 -20.29 3.35
C ILE A 144 -6.05 -19.58 2.50
N GLU A 145 -5.71 -19.20 1.26
CA GLU A 145 -6.65 -18.58 0.32
C GLU A 145 -7.84 -19.50 0.04
N GLN A 146 -7.61 -20.81 -0.10
CA GLN A 146 -8.66 -21.80 -0.29
C GLN A 146 -9.59 -21.88 0.94
N LYS A 147 -9.06 -21.88 2.16
CA LYS A 147 -9.87 -21.88 3.40
C LYS A 147 -10.68 -20.61 3.56
N LEU A 148 -10.16 -19.45 3.11
CA LEU A 148 -10.90 -18.19 3.11
C LEU A 148 -12.04 -18.19 2.11
N ARG A 149 -11.97 -18.94 1.01
CA ARG A 149 -13.04 -19.09 0.02
C ARG A 149 -14.10 -20.07 0.50
N GLY A 150 -15.30 -19.97 -0.05
CA GLY A 150 -16.39 -20.88 0.25
C GLY A 150 -17.69 -20.50 -0.46
N PRO A 151 -18.79 -21.14 -0.11
CA PRO A 151 -20.11 -20.77 -0.64
C PRO A 151 -20.46 -19.32 -0.33
N ALA A 152 -21.18 -18.68 -1.24
CA ALA A 152 -21.72 -17.33 -1.01
C ALA A 152 -22.56 -17.29 0.27
N ASP A 153 -22.50 -16.17 0.98
CA ASP A 153 -23.20 -15.92 2.25
C ASP A 153 -22.82 -16.83 3.42
N SER A 154 -21.91 -17.81 3.21
CA SER A 154 -21.34 -18.58 4.32
C SER A 154 -20.43 -17.70 5.19
N GLU A 155 -20.26 -18.05 6.45
CA GLU A 155 -19.38 -17.33 7.37
C GLU A 155 -17.99 -18.01 7.45
N VAL A 156 -16.96 -17.22 7.67
CA VAL A 156 -15.63 -17.66 8.09
C VAL A 156 -15.30 -17.00 9.43
N ALA A 157 -14.84 -17.79 10.39
CA ALA A 157 -14.40 -17.30 11.68
C ALA A 157 -12.88 -17.12 11.67
N LEU A 158 -12.41 -15.92 11.99
CA LEU A 158 -10.99 -15.58 12.05
C LEU A 158 -10.59 -15.19 13.47
N MET A 159 -9.47 -15.74 13.96
CA MET A 159 -8.79 -15.25 15.14
C MET A 159 -7.65 -14.34 14.69
N LEU A 160 -7.76 -13.07 15.02
CA LEU A 160 -6.83 -12.03 14.61
C LEU A 160 -6.06 -11.48 15.81
N ARG A 161 -4.90 -10.89 15.57
CA ARG A 161 -4.21 -10.03 16.53
C ARG A 161 -3.71 -8.78 15.81
N ARG A 162 -3.98 -7.63 16.41
CA ARG A 162 -3.51 -6.32 15.94
C ARG A 162 -2.39 -5.84 16.84
N GLY A 163 -1.20 -5.71 16.27
CA GLY A 163 0.00 -5.35 17.02
C GLY A 163 0.23 -6.28 18.22
N THR A 164 0.42 -5.70 19.39
CA THR A 164 0.59 -6.40 20.68
C THR A 164 -0.72 -6.58 21.46
N GLY A 165 -1.86 -6.24 20.84
CA GLY A 165 -3.18 -6.29 21.47
C GLY A 165 -3.67 -7.71 21.77
N ALA A 166 -4.81 -7.79 22.47
CA ALA A 166 -5.48 -9.06 22.75
C ALA A 166 -6.01 -9.68 21.43
N PRO A 167 -6.15 -11.03 21.37
CA PRO A 167 -6.77 -11.71 20.26
C PRO A 167 -8.20 -11.20 20.01
N ILE A 168 -8.56 -11.03 18.73
CA ILE A 168 -9.86 -10.55 18.27
C ILE A 168 -10.51 -11.69 17.47
N GLU A 169 -11.64 -12.20 17.94
CA GLU A 169 -12.46 -13.12 17.16
C GLU A 169 -13.40 -12.33 16.27
N THR A 170 -13.39 -12.62 14.97
CA THR A 170 -14.23 -11.93 13.99
C THR A 170 -14.86 -12.95 13.06
N ARG A 171 -16.19 -12.86 12.86
CA ARG A 171 -16.94 -13.66 11.88
C ARG A 171 -17.31 -12.81 10.69
N ILE A 172 -16.99 -13.30 9.50
CA ILE A 172 -17.12 -12.53 8.27
C ILE A 172 -17.90 -13.37 7.26
N LYS A 173 -18.94 -12.79 6.66
CA LYS A 173 -19.63 -13.43 5.55
C LYS A 173 -18.75 -13.42 4.30
N ARG A 174 -18.77 -14.51 3.57
CA ARG A 174 -18.14 -14.56 2.24
C ARG A 174 -19.09 -13.92 1.23
N ALA A 175 -18.57 -13.00 0.42
CA ALA A 175 -19.32 -12.36 -0.64
C ALA A 175 -18.78 -12.74 -2.01
N THR A 176 -19.69 -12.95 -2.97
CA THR A 176 -19.35 -13.02 -4.39
C THR A 176 -19.33 -11.62 -4.98
N GLY A 177 -18.47 -11.38 -5.93
CA GLY A 177 -18.47 -10.13 -6.69
C GLY A 177 -17.10 -9.55 -6.95
N LYS A 178 -17.05 -8.69 -7.95
CA LYS A 178 -15.86 -7.87 -8.24
C LYS A 178 -15.94 -6.62 -7.38
N PHE A 179 -14.98 -6.45 -6.50
CA PHE A 179 -14.83 -5.20 -5.76
C PHE A 179 -14.32 -4.11 -6.70
N PRO A 180 -14.90 -2.89 -6.68
CA PRO A 180 -14.50 -1.83 -7.60
C PRO A 180 -13.02 -1.47 -7.37
N THR A 181 -12.25 -1.41 -8.46
CA THR A 181 -10.83 -1.02 -8.42
C THR A 181 -10.65 0.48 -8.49
N VAL A 182 -11.61 1.20 -9.07
CA VAL A 182 -11.61 2.67 -9.19
C VAL A 182 -12.90 3.22 -8.62
N SER A 183 -12.78 4.24 -7.79
CA SER A 183 -13.89 5.10 -7.38
C SER A 183 -13.44 6.55 -7.39
N SER A 184 -14.37 7.48 -7.65
CA SER A 184 -14.03 8.89 -7.78
C SER A 184 -15.13 9.79 -7.26
N ARG A 185 -14.77 10.99 -6.83
CA ARG A 185 -15.67 12.06 -6.41
C ARG A 185 -15.02 13.43 -6.46
N VAL A 186 -15.83 14.44 -6.41
CA VAL A 186 -15.37 15.83 -6.21
C VAL A 186 -15.15 16.05 -4.71
N GLU A 187 -13.95 16.55 -4.34
CA GLU A 187 -13.61 16.89 -2.98
C GLU A 187 -13.51 18.41 -2.85
N GLY A 188 -14.18 18.99 -1.84
CA GLY A 188 -14.15 20.44 -1.57
C GLY A 188 -14.65 21.35 -2.71
N GLY A 189 -15.18 20.79 -3.80
CA GLY A 189 -15.71 21.48 -4.96
C GLY A 189 -14.67 21.88 -6.03
N ASP A 190 -13.38 21.67 -5.76
CA ASP A 190 -12.26 22.12 -6.58
C ASP A 190 -11.16 21.05 -6.80
N VAL A 191 -11.23 19.92 -6.11
CA VAL A 191 -10.25 18.83 -6.18
C VAL A 191 -10.89 17.57 -6.75
N ALA A 192 -10.21 16.90 -7.67
CA ALA A 192 -10.59 15.60 -8.19
C ALA A 192 -9.97 14.49 -7.33
N TYR A 193 -10.80 13.76 -6.58
CA TYR A 193 -10.37 12.61 -5.80
C TYR A 193 -10.63 11.31 -6.57
N ILE A 194 -9.60 10.49 -6.73
CA ILE A 194 -9.65 9.19 -7.39
C ILE A 194 -8.99 8.16 -6.48
N ARG A 195 -9.75 7.13 -6.11
CA ARG A 195 -9.28 6.00 -5.33
C ARG A 195 -8.93 4.84 -6.27
N LEU A 196 -7.71 4.31 -6.16
CA LEU A 196 -7.25 3.10 -6.83
C LEU A 196 -7.12 1.98 -5.79
N ALA A 197 -8.20 1.25 -5.57
CA ALA A 197 -8.27 0.19 -4.56
C ALA A 197 -7.59 -1.12 -5.00
N GLY A 198 -7.18 -1.21 -6.26
CA GLY A 198 -6.47 -2.34 -6.86
C GLY A 198 -6.35 -2.16 -8.36
N PHE A 199 -5.78 -3.16 -9.04
CA PHE A 199 -5.54 -3.12 -10.48
C PHE A 199 -6.04 -4.39 -11.15
N ASP A 200 -6.93 -4.23 -12.13
CA ASP A 200 -7.43 -5.30 -13.00
C ASP A 200 -7.57 -4.79 -14.44
N GLN A 201 -8.11 -5.63 -15.34
CA GLN A 201 -8.27 -5.29 -16.75
C GLN A 201 -9.21 -4.09 -17.00
N THR A 202 -10.08 -3.76 -16.04
CA THR A 202 -11.05 -2.66 -16.16
C THR A 202 -10.52 -1.34 -15.63
N THR A 203 -9.46 -1.37 -14.83
CA THR A 203 -8.94 -0.21 -14.08
C THR A 203 -8.60 0.97 -14.98
N ASN A 204 -7.94 0.75 -16.12
CA ASN A 204 -7.49 1.84 -16.99
C ASN A 204 -8.65 2.57 -17.66
N ALA A 205 -9.64 1.84 -18.14
CA ALA A 205 -10.85 2.45 -18.72
C ALA A 205 -11.61 3.23 -17.63
N ALA A 206 -11.81 2.63 -16.46
CA ALA A 206 -12.50 3.27 -15.35
C ALA A 206 -11.76 4.54 -14.85
N LEU A 207 -10.41 4.52 -14.85
CA LEU A 207 -9.59 5.68 -14.49
C LEU A 207 -9.76 6.82 -15.51
N ALA A 208 -9.71 6.52 -16.80
CA ALA A 208 -9.89 7.51 -17.86
C ALA A 208 -11.28 8.15 -17.80
N ASP A 209 -12.33 7.33 -17.62
CA ASP A 209 -13.70 7.81 -17.45
C ASP A 209 -13.84 8.68 -16.19
N ALA A 210 -13.28 8.25 -15.06
CA ALA A 210 -13.30 9.01 -13.82
C ALA A 210 -12.65 10.40 -13.97
N VAL A 211 -11.48 10.47 -14.62
CA VAL A 211 -10.81 11.76 -14.89
C VAL A 211 -11.66 12.65 -15.78
N LYS A 212 -12.25 12.10 -16.85
CA LYS A 212 -13.12 12.85 -17.76
C LYS A 212 -14.34 13.42 -17.04
N ASP A 213 -15.02 12.56 -16.25
CA ASP A 213 -16.24 12.94 -15.52
C ASP A 213 -15.95 14.02 -14.46
N LEU A 214 -14.86 13.87 -13.69
CA LEU A 214 -14.45 14.86 -12.71
C LEU A 214 -14.09 16.21 -13.35
N ARG A 215 -13.38 16.19 -14.49
CA ARG A 215 -13.09 17.41 -15.25
C ARG A 215 -14.37 18.11 -15.73
N GLN A 216 -15.36 17.35 -16.16
CA GLN A 216 -16.65 17.87 -16.58
C GLN A 216 -17.43 18.48 -15.39
N GLN A 217 -17.46 17.78 -14.25
CA GLN A 217 -18.17 18.22 -13.04
C GLN A 217 -17.56 19.47 -12.42
N ILE A 218 -16.23 19.53 -12.31
CA ILE A 218 -15.52 20.63 -11.64
C ILE A 218 -15.29 21.80 -12.59
N GLY A 219 -15.05 21.53 -13.87
CA GLY A 219 -14.78 22.52 -14.89
C GLY A 219 -13.51 23.34 -14.60
N ASN A 220 -13.61 24.66 -14.77
CA ASN A 220 -12.48 25.58 -14.61
C ASN A 220 -12.00 25.77 -13.16
N LYS A 221 -12.75 25.22 -12.19
CA LYS A 221 -12.37 25.28 -10.77
C LYS A 221 -11.37 24.20 -10.37
N LEU A 222 -11.10 23.23 -11.26
CA LEU A 222 -10.22 22.11 -10.95
C LEU A 222 -8.78 22.58 -10.73
N ILE A 223 -8.29 22.41 -9.50
CA ILE A 223 -6.94 22.81 -9.08
C ILE A 223 -5.93 21.68 -9.07
N GLY A 224 -6.37 20.43 -8.95
CA GLY A 224 -5.48 19.27 -8.90
C GLY A 224 -6.21 17.95 -8.64
N PHE A 225 -5.42 16.89 -8.55
CA PHE A 225 -5.89 15.52 -8.35
C PHE A 225 -5.32 14.92 -7.07
N ILE A 226 -6.14 14.12 -6.38
CA ILE A 226 -5.69 13.22 -5.33
C ILE A 226 -5.85 11.79 -5.87
N ILE A 227 -4.74 11.04 -5.91
CA ILE A 227 -4.71 9.63 -6.25
C ILE A 227 -4.53 8.84 -4.95
N ASP A 228 -5.58 8.19 -4.47
CA ASP A 228 -5.53 7.46 -3.21
C ASP A 228 -5.18 5.98 -3.46
N LEU A 229 -3.98 5.60 -3.06
CA LEU A 229 -3.42 4.26 -3.12
C LEU A 229 -3.37 3.56 -1.75
N ARG A 230 -3.91 4.18 -0.70
CA ARG A 230 -3.91 3.58 0.65
C ARG A 230 -4.69 2.27 0.64
N ASN A 231 -4.20 1.27 1.36
CA ASN A 231 -4.80 -0.07 1.39
C ASN A 231 -5.03 -0.70 0.00
N SER A 232 -4.26 -0.30 -1.00
CA SER A 232 -4.28 -0.90 -2.33
C SER A 232 -3.25 -2.04 -2.41
N PRO A 233 -3.68 -3.29 -2.51
CA PRO A 233 -2.78 -4.45 -2.44
C PRO A 233 -2.08 -4.75 -3.77
N GLY A 234 -2.24 -3.91 -4.78
CA GLY A 234 -1.76 -4.16 -6.12
C GLY A 234 -2.77 -4.92 -6.99
N GLY A 235 -2.29 -5.79 -7.87
CA GLY A 235 -3.14 -6.58 -8.77
C GLY A 235 -2.47 -6.94 -10.08
N ASN A 236 -3.04 -6.52 -11.21
CA ASN A 236 -2.46 -6.78 -12.53
C ASN A 236 -1.33 -5.79 -12.82
N PHE A 237 -0.16 -6.32 -13.15
CA PHE A 237 1.04 -5.54 -13.43
C PHE A 237 0.87 -4.56 -14.61
N ASP A 238 0.34 -5.04 -15.74
CA ASP A 238 0.19 -4.21 -16.93
C ASP A 238 -0.84 -3.09 -16.71
N ALA A 239 -1.89 -3.37 -15.94
CA ALA A 239 -2.89 -2.37 -15.56
C ALA A 239 -2.29 -1.28 -14.67
N ALA A 240 -1.41 -1.63 -13.74
CA ALA A 240 -0.73 -0.66 -12.89
C ALA A 240 0.29 0.18 -13.66
N VAL A 241 1.05 -0.45 -14.57
CA VAL A 241 1.94 0.28 -15.48
C VAL A 241 1.14 1.31 -16.28
N ALA A 242 0.02 0.92 -16.89
CA ALA A 242 -0.80 1.84 -17.66
C ALA A 242 -1.50 2.91 -16.79
N ALA A 243 -1.83 2.60 -15.54
CA ALA A 243 -2.36 3.61 -14.61
C ALA A 243 -1.31 4.66 -14.22
N ALA A 244 -0.04 4.27 -14.07
CA ALA A 244 1.06 5.21 -13.86
C ALA A 244 1.34 6.03 -15.13
N ASP A 245 1.38 5.36 -16.30
CA ASP A 245 1.59 5.96 -17.61
C ASP A 245 0.56 7.04 -17.94
N ALA A 246 -0.68 6.86 -17.50
CA ALA A 246 -1.77 7.81 -17.69
C ALA A 246 -1.49 9.23 -17.15
N PHE A 247 -0.51 9.38 -16.24
CA PHE A 247 -0.15 10.66 -15.61
C PHE A 247 1.29 11.10 -15.90
N ILE A 248 2.11 10.29 -16.59
CA ILE A 248 3.54 10.55 -16.82
C ILE A 248 3.77 10.71 -18.32
N ASP A 249 4.01 11.93 -18.75
CA ASP A 249 4.21 12.25 -20.18
C ASP A 249 5.54 11.73 -20.76
N LYS A 250 6.56 11.60 -19.91
CA LYS A 250 7.91 11.17 -20.29
C LYS A 250 8.68 10.62 -19.11
N GLY A 251 9.64 9.78 -19.37
CA GLY A 251 10.49 9.12 -18.36
C GLY A 251 10.24 7.63 -18.31
N ASP A 252 10.71 6.98 -17.28
CA ASP A 252 10.49 5.56 -17.04
C ASP A 252 9.34 5.38 -16.02
N ILE A 253 8.56 4.32 -16.18
CA ILE A 253 7.55 3.89 -15.21
C ILE A 253 8.18 2.98 -14.15
N THR A 254 9.00 2.02 -14.57
CA THR A 254 9.63 1.07 -13.67
C THR A 254 10.81 0.35 -14.33
N VAL A 255 11.65 -0.25 -13.50
CA VAL A 255 12.77 -1.09 -13.95
C VAL A 255 12.54 -2.51 -13.42
N LEU A 256 12.41 -3.47 -14.34
CA LEU A 256 12.34 -4.90 -14.00
C LEU A 256 13.75 -5.44 -13.84
N LYS A 257 14.02 -6.11 -12.73
CA LYS A 257 15.28 -6.82 -12.49
C LYS A 257 15.01 -8.29 -12.24
N SER A 258 15.69 -9.14 -13.02
CA SER A 258 15.72 -10.58 -12.83
C SER A 258 17.10 -11.04 -12.33
N ARG A 259 17.26 -12.34 -12.07
CA ARG A 259 18.54 -12.92 -11.66
C ARG A 259 19.66 -12.63 -12.65
N LYS A 260 19.34 -12.57 -13.94
CA LYS A 260 20.30 -12.25 -15.00
C LYS A 260 20.18 -10.76 -15.32
N ALA A 261 21.26 -10.01 -15.09
CA ALA A 261 21.29 -8.56 -15.33
C ALA A 261 20.98 -8.18 -16.79
N GLU A 262 21.29 -9.06 -17.75
CA GLU A 262 20.95 -8.92 -19.18
C GLU A 262 19.44 -8.90 -19.45
N ASN A 263 18.64 -9.44 -18.55
CA ASN A 263 17.19 -9.45 -18.65
C ASN A 263 16.54 -8.27 -17.89
N ALA A 264 17.32 -7.31 -17.43
CA ALA A 264 16.78 -6.08 -16.88
C ALA A 264 16.05 -5.30 -17.99
N LYS A 265 14.79 -4.93 -17.72
CA LYS A 265 13.96 -4.21 -18.69
C LYS A 265 13.45 -2.92 -18.05
N ARG A 266 13.67 -1.80 -18.72
CA ARG A 266 13.02 -0.54 -18.43
C ARG A 266 11.70 -0.44 -19.17
N ILE A 267 10.66 0.02 -18.49
CA ILE A 267 9.36 0.33 -19.08
C ILE A 267 9.24 1.84 -19.07
N ALA A 268 9.27 2.42 -20.27
CA ALA A 268 9.16 3.85 -20.47
C ALA A 268 7.70 4.29 -20.54
N ALA A 269 7.45 5.54 -20.17
CA ALA A 269 6.16 6.19 -20.35
C ALA A 269 5.88 6.47 -21.84
N THR A 270 4.60 6.48 -22.19
CA THR A 270 4.10 6.96 -23.48
C THR A 270 3.62 8.41 -23.33
N PRO A 271 3.81 9.28 -24.35
CA PRO A 271 3.36 10.66 -24.26
C PRO A 271 1.88 10.78 -23.95
N GLY A 272 1.56 11.54 -22.90
CA GLY A 272 0.21 11.81 -22.44
C GLY A 272 0.16 12.06 -20.91
N ASP A 273 -0.74 12.95 -20.49
CA ASP A 273 -0.98 13.23 -19.08
C ASP A 273 -2.45 13.57 -18.87
N LEU A 274 -3.22 12.65 -18.31
CA LEU A 274 -4.64 12.85 -18.03
C LEU A 274 -4.90 14.05 -17.09
N ALA A 275 -3.94 14.40 -16.24
CA ALA A 275 -4.07 15.56 -15.38
C ALA A 275 -3.69 16.88 -16.09
N ASN A 276 -3.17 16.86 -17.33
CA ASN A 276 -2.76 18.05 -18.12
C ASN A 276 -1.87 19.00 -17.31
N GLY A 277 -0.86 18.48 -16.62
CA GLY A 277 0.08 19.25 -15.82
C GLY A 277 -0.49 19.83 -14.52
N LEU A 278 -1.75 19.53 -14.16
CA LEU A 278 -2.29 19.87 -12.85
C LEU A 278 -1.54 19.10 -11.74
N PRO A 279 -1.32 19.70 -10.57
CA PRO A 279 -0.66 19.03 -9.47
C PRO A 279 -1.40 17.77 -9.03
N ILE A 280 -0.62 16.77 -8.59
CA ILE A 280 -1.13 15.51 -8.06
C ILE A 280 -0.56 15.29 -6.66
N VAL A 281 -1.39 14.88 -5.71
CA VAL A 281 -0.99 14.30 -4.45
C VAL A 281 -1.39 12.83 -4.45
N ALA A 282 -0.44 11.93 -4.17
CA ALA A 282 -0.72 10.51 -4.05
C ALA A 282 -0.72 10.11 -2.57
N LEU A 283 -1.84 9.56 -2.09
CA LEU A 283 -1.98 9.08 -0.71
C LEU A 283 -1.50 7.64 -0.61
N VAL A 284 -0.61 7.37 0.36
CA VAL A 284 -0.01 6.05 0.57
C VAL A 284 0.01 5.66 2.05
N ASN A 285 0.01 4.35 2.34
CA ASN A 285 0.15 3.83 3.70
C ASN A 285 0.74 2.41 3.72
N GLY A 286 0.86 1.81 4.91
CA GLY A 286 1.35 0.44 5.08
C GLY A 286 0.53 -0.66 4.39
N GLY A 287 -0.66 -0.36 3.89
CA GLY A 287 -1.46 -1.26 3.04
C GLY A 287 -1.30 -1.01 1.54
N THR A 288 -0.52 0.00 1.14
CA THR A 288 -0.10 0.22 -0.25
C THR A 288 1.00 -0.78 -0.57
N ALA A 289 0.73 -1.76 -1.44
CA ALA A 289 1.63 -2.86 -1.70
C ALA A 289 1.74 -3.20 -3.20
N ARG A 290 2.81 -3.88 -3.58
CA ARG A 290 3.03 -4.46 -4.91
C ARG A 290 2.86 -3.42 -6.04
N GLU A 291 1.97 -3.66 -6.99
CA GLU A 291 1.75 -2.79 -8.14
C GLU A 291 1.25 -1.38 -7.74
N ALA A 292 0.64 -1.21 -6.57
CA ALA A 292 0.33 0.11 -6.04
C ALA A 292 1.60 0.89 -5.65
N GLU A 293 2.64 0.18 -5.16
CA GLU A 293 3.95 0.77 -4.91
C GLU A 293 4.69 1.11 -6.21
N LEU A 294 4.47 0.32 -7.29
CA LEU A 294 4.98 0.68 -8.61
C LEU A 294 4.41 2.02 -9.06
N VAL A 295 3.09 2.20 -8.97
CA VAL A 295 2.43 3.47 -9.35
C VAL A 295 2.93 4.63 -8.50
N ALA A 296 2.97 4.46 -7.16
CA ALA A 296 3.46 5.47 -6.24
C ALA A 296 4.91 5.86 -6.55
N GLY A 297 5.80 4.87 -6.71
CA GLY A 297 7.21 5.08 -7.01
C GLY A 297 7.46 5.72 -8.38
N ALA A 298 6.67 5.36 -9.39
CA ALA A 298 6.72 5.98 -10.71
C ALA A 298 6.34 7.47 -10.64
N LEU A 299 5.26 7.79 -9.96
CA LEU A 299 4.80 9.18 -9.79
C LEU A 299 5.80 10.02 -8.97
N GLN A 300 6.39 9.43 -7.92
CA GLN A 300 7.36 10.11 -7.06
C GLN A 300 8.67 10.39 -7.81
N ASP A 301 9.30 9.38 -8.42
CA ASP A 301 10.60 9.53 -9.06
C ASP A 301 10.56 10.43 -10.31
N ASN A 302 9.43 10.47 -11.01
CA ASN A 302 9.21 11.42 -12.12
C ASN A 302 8.78 12.81 -11.64
N HIS A 303 8.74 13.07 -10.32
CA HIS A 303 8.27 14.32 -9.73
C HIS A 303 6.87 14.72 -10.21
N ARG A 304 6.05 13.73 -10.54
CA ARG A 304 4.70 13.95 -11.06
C ARG A 304 3.66 14.10 -9.95
N ALA A 305 3.90 13.47 -8.80
CA ALA A 305 3.06 13.60 -7.62
C ALA A 305 3.91 13.78 -6.36
N VAL A 306 3.34 14.43 -5.37
CA VAL A 306 3.83 14.44 -3.98
C VAL A 306 3.20 13.24 -3.26
N LEU A 307 4.01 12.34 -2.72
CA LEU A 307 3.52 11.24 -1.89
C LEU A 307 3.26 11.73 -0.46
N LEU A 308 2.04 11.51 0.02
CA LEU A 308 1.63 11.92 1.36
C LEU A 308 1.07 10.70 2.12
N GLY A 309 1.42 10.58 3.38
CA GLY A 309 0.89 9.54 4.25
C GLY A 309 1.94 8.85 5.09
N THR A 310 1.96 7.52 5.08
CA THR A 310 2.95 6.71 5.81
C THR A 310 3.66 5.74 4.86
N LYS A 311 4.78 5.19 5.33
CA LYS A 311 5.61 4.24 4.59
C LYS A 311 4.79 3.07 4.03
N THR A 312 5.07 2.66 2.79
CA THR A 312 4.36 1.58 2.11
C THR A 312 4.85 0.19 2.54
N PHE A 313 4.19 -0.86 2.06
CA PHE A 313 4.37 -2.24 2.52
C PHE A 313 5.77 -2.80 2.21
N GLY A 314 6.27 -2.59 1.02
CA GLY A 314 7.59 -3.06 0.59
C GLY A 314 7.60 -4.40 -0.11
N GLU A 315 6.74 -4.59 -1.11
CA GLU A 315 6.71 -5.81 -1.90
C GLU A 315 6.76 -5.51 -3.40
N SER A 316 7.78 -6.04 -4.09
CA SER A 316 7.97 -5.81 -5.54
C SER A 316 8.25 -7.10 -6.32
N ALA A 317 7.93 -8.26 -5.73
CA ALA A 317 8.13 -9.56 -6.37
C ALA A 317 7.17 -9.76 -7.55
N ILE A 318 7.71 -10.33 -8.64
CA ILE A 318 6.94 -10.76 -9.82
C ILE A 318 7.08 -12.28 -9.93
N GLU A 319 5.94 -12.96 -9.87
CA GLU A 319 5.89 -14.40 -9.99
C GLU A 319 5.64 -14.84 -11.44
N THR A 320 6.31 -15.89 -11.85
CA THR A 320 6.08 -16.59 -13.11
C THR A 320 5.55 -17.99 -12.82
N ILE A 321 4.53 -18.38 -13.56
CA ILE A 321 3.98 -19.73 -13.48
C ILE A 321 4.69 -20.60 -14.52
N ILE A 322 5.38 -21.64 -14.03
CA ILE A 322 6.16 -22.57 -14.83
C ILE A 322 5.47 -23.94 -14.77
N PRO A 323 4.78 -24.38 -15.83
CA PRO A 323 4.14 -25.68 -15.87
C PRO A 323 5.17 -26.82 -15.73
N LEU A 324 4.84 -27.83 -14.94
CA LEU A 324 5.56 -29.09 -14.87
C LEU A 324 4.77 -30.16 -15.64
N ASN A 325 5.41 -30.82 -16.60
CA ASN A 325 4.76 -31.78 -17.50
C ASN A 325 3.95 -32.85 -16.75
N GLY A 326 2.62 -32.69 -16.74
CA GLY A 326 1.69 -33.61 -16.10
C GLY A 326 1.62 -33.57 -14.56
N ASN A 327 2.40 -32.70 -13.89
CA ASN A 327 2.54 -32.66 -12.44
C ASN A 327 2.26 -31.28 -11.84
N GLY A 328 1.31 -30.52 -12.39
CA GLY A 328 0.98 -29.19 -11.89
C GLY A 328 1.92 -28.08 -12.39
N ALA A 329 2.28 -27.12 -11.53
CA ALA A 329 3.13 -26.00 -11.88
C ALA A 329 3.93 -25.48 -10.68
N ILE A 330 4.99 -24.74 -10.98
CA ILE A 330 5.70 -23.92 -9.99
C ILE A 330 5.32 -22.47 -10.24
N LYS A 331 4.79 -21.80 -9.24
CA LYS A 331 4.70 -20.35 -9.16
C LYS A 331 5.98 -19.88 -8.49
N LEU A 332 6.84 -19.17 -9.22
CA LEU A 332 8.20 -18.82 -8.78
C LEU A 332 8.42 -17.31 -8.91
N THR A 333 8.99 -16.69 -7.90
CA THR A 333 9.48 -15.30 -8.00
C THR A 333 10.69 -15.25 -8.92
N THR A 334 10.52 -14.65 -10.11
CA THR A 334 11.54 -14.62 -11.16
C THR A 334 12.11 -13.22 -11.41
N ALA A 335 11.42 -12.18 -10.99
CA ALA A 335 11.84 -10.81 -11.12
C ALA A 335 11.36 -9.96 -9.94
N ARG A 336 11.91 -8.75 -9.85
CA ARG A 336 11.44 -7.66 -8.98
C ARG A 336 11.37 -6.40 -9.80
N PHE A 337 10.45 -5.54 -9.46
CA PHE A 337 10.45 -4.19 -10.01
C PHE A 337 11.06 -3.20 -9.01
N GLU A 338 11.69 -2.19 -9.54
CA GLU A 338 12.26 -1.05 -8.82
C GLU A 338 11.62 0.24 -9.33
N THR A 339 11.76 1.32 -8.59
CA THR A 339 11.33 2.63 -9.07
C THR A 339 12.14 3.06 -10.30
N PRO A 340 11.68 4.04 -11.10
CA PRO A 340 12.44 4.58 -12.22
C PRO A 340 13.88 4.97 -11.88
N GLY A 341 14.09 5.56 -10.72
CA GLY A 341 15.40 5.94 -10.18
C GLY A 341 16.24 4.76 -9.68
N GLY A 342 15.77 3.52 -9.77
CA GLY A 342 16.48 2.32 -9.34
C GLY A 342 16.45 2.06 -7.83
N ARG A 343 15.52 2.68 -7.10
CA ARG A 343 15.33 2.39 -5.68
C ARG A 343 14.65 1.02 -5.51
N ALA A 344 15.22 0.17 -4.66
CA ALA A 344 14.63 -1.13 -4.32
C ALA A 344 13.44 -0.92 -3.38
N ILE A 345 12.29 -1.46 -3.75
CA ILE A 345 11.06 -1.45 -2.95
C ILE A 345 11.02 -2.67 -2.03
N GLN A 346 11.47 -3.84 -2.49
CA GLN A 346 11.38 -5.10 -1.76
C GLN A 346 11.99 -5.02 -0.36
N GLY A 347 11.18 -5.29 0.67
CA GLY A 347 11.57 -5.28 2.08
C GLY A 347 11.82 -3.88 2.66
N LYS A 348 11.69 -2.81 1.86
CA LYS A 348 11.93 -1.43 2.27
C LYS A 348 10.67 -0.57 2.21
N GLY A 349 9.83 -0.76 1.21
CA GLY A 349 8.74 0.15 0.88
C GLY A 349 9.22 1.50 0.36
N LEU A 350 8.27 2.38 0.12
CA LEU A 350 8.51 3.77 -0.26
C LEU A 350 8.23 4.68 0.95
N ASP A 351 9.11 5.61 1.18
CA ASP A 351 8.89 6.67 2.15
C ASP A 351 8.10 7.80 1.46
N PRO A 352 7.02 8.33 2.07
CA PRO A 352 6.30 9.45 1.52
C PRO A 352 7.14 10.73 1.59
N ASP A 353 6.88 11.70 0.71
CA ASP A 353 7.52 13.02 0.73
C ASP A 353 7.02 13.83 1.93
N LEU A 354 5.74 13.67 2.28
CA LEU A 354 5.11 14.27 3.44
C LEU A 354 4.55 13.17 4.36
N THR A 355 5.18 13.00 5.52
CA THR A 355 4.71 12.01 6.50
C THR A 355 3.55 12.57 7.30
N VAL A 356 2.36 11.98 7.12
CA VAL A 356 1.15 12.30 7.87
C VAL A 356 0.60 11.02 8.48
N SER A 357 0.56 10.95 9.82
CA SER A 357 0.01 9.82 10.54
C SER A 357 -1.53 9.81 10.46
N PRO A 358 -2.17 8.65 10.37
CA PRO A 358 -3.63 8.57 10.38
C PRO A 358 -4.16 8.88 11.79
N LEU A 359 -4.67 10.07 11.98
CA LEU A 359 -5.37 10.50 13.19
C LEU A 359 -6.86 10.66 12.88
N LYS A 360 -7.71 10.50 13.90
CA LYS A 360 -9.12 10.89 13.78
C LYS A 360 -9.26 12.34 14.18
N LEU A 361 -9.76 13.18 13.30
CA LEU A 361 -10.10 14.56 13.61
C LEU A 361 -11.32 14.59 14.54
N GLU A 362 -11.13 14.88 15.80
CA GLU A 362 -12.20 15.20 16.73
C GLU A 362 -12.40 16.71 16.78
N LYS A 363 -13.64 17.17 16.54
CA LYS A 363 -13.99 18.57 16.76
C LYS A 363 -13.86 18.89 18.25
N VAL A 364 -12.73 19.44 18.65
CA VAL A 364 -12.60 20.01 19.97
C VAL A 364 -13.38 21.32 19.98
N ALA A 365 -14.39 21.41 20.85
CA ALA A 365 -15.06 22.68 21.10
C ALA A 365 -14.01 23.71 21.50
N GLN A 366 -13.74 24.68 20.63
CA GLN A 366 -12.85 25.77 20.96
C GLN A 366 -13.52 26.55 22.10
N ALA A 367 -12.91 26.46 23.27
CA ALA A 367 -13.26 27.40 24.32
C ALA A 367 -13.08 28.82 23.77
N ASP A 368 -14.05 29.69 24.03
CA ASP A 368 -14.02 31.08 23.60
C ASP A 368 -12.67 31.71 23.98
N ARG A 369 -11.76 31.76 23.02
CA ARG A 369 -10.47 32.44 23.22
C ARG A 369 -10.74 33.90 23.12
N ARG A 370 -10.53 34.61 24.25
CA ARG A 370 -10.58 36.07 24.26
C ARG A 370 -9.69 36.65 23.15
N ARG A 371 -10.29 37.41 22.28
CA ARG A 371 -9.58 38.15 21.22
C ARG A 371 -9.23 39.54 21.72
N GLU A 372 -8.36 40.23 21.02
CA GLU A 372 -8.03 41.65 21.32
C GLU A 372 -9.30 42.52 21.47
N ALA A 373 -10.31 42.28 20.64
CA ALA A 373 -11.58 42.96 20.69
C ALA A 373 -12.39 42.75 22.00
N ASP A 374 -12.09 41.66 22.74
CA ASP A 374 -12.78 41.29 23.99
C ASP A 374 -12.05 41.85 25.21
N LEU A 375 -10.89 42.47 25.03
CA LEU A 375 -10.11 43.08 26.11
C LEU A 375 -10.66 44.44 26.50
N ARG A 376 -10.63 44.72 27.81
CA ARG A 376 -11.02 46.01 28.36
C ARG A 376 -10.01 47.07 27.88
N GLY A 377 -10.46 48.00 27.03
CA GLY A 377 -9.60 49.03 26.43
C GLY A 377 -8.99 48.63 25.09
N ALA A 378 -9.48 47.57 24.44
CA ALA A 378 -9.07 47.19 23.10
C ALA A 378 -9.15 48.35 22.09
N LEU A 379 -8.13 48.45 21.24
CA LEU A 379 -8.11 49.47 20.17
C LEU A 379 -9.23 49.16 19.15
N LYS A 380 -10.04 50.19 18.86
CA LYS A 380 -11.10 50.06 17.84
C LYS A 380 -10.47 50.06 16.45
N ASN A 381 -10.83 49.05 15.65
CA ASN A 381 -10.45 49.03 14.25
C ASN A 381 -11.11 50.22 13.52
N PRO A 382 -10.33 51.14 12.96
CA PRO A 382 -10.89 52.31 12.26
C PRO A 382 -11.76 51.89 11.04
N ASP A 383 -11.44 50.78 10.38
CA ASP A 383 -12.20 50.30 9.22
C ASP A 383 -13.53 49.63 9.62
N ALA A 384 -13.65 49.10 10.83
CA ALA A 384 -14.90 48.55 11.35
C ALA A 384 -15.94 49.68 11.64
N ALA A 385 -15.47 50.88 11.99
CA ALA A 385 -16.34 52.05 12.17
C ALA A 385 -16.91 52.52 10.83
N ALA A 386 -16.12 52.48 9.75
CA ALA A 386 -16.54 52.80 8.40
C ALA A 386 -17.55 51.80 7.82
N ALA A 387 -17.29 50.46 8.06
CA ALA A 387 -18.18 49.38 7.65
C ALA A 387 -19.53 49.41 8.41
N ALA A 388 -19.52 49.71 9.71
CA ALA A 388 -20.74 49.88 10.50
C ALA A 388 -21.55 51.12 10.13
N ALA A 389 -20.90 52.20 9.66
CA ALA A 389 -21.56 53.39 9.10
C ALA A 389 -22.21 53.10 7.76
N ALA A 390 -21.53 52.33 6.88
CA ALA A 390 -22.07 51.90 5.59
C ALA A 390 -23.27 50.92 5.73
N ALA A 391 -23.23 50.00 6.73
CA ALA A 391 -24.33 49.07 7.01
C ALA A 391 -25.57 49.77 7.58
N LYS A 392 -25.42 50.90 8.27
CA LYS A 392 -26.54 51.69 8.79
C LYS A 392 -27.20 52.60 7.74
N SER A 393 -26.55 52.85 6.61
CA SER A 393 -27.12 53.64 5.52
C SER A 393 -27.91 52.81 4.50
N GLY A 394 -27.95 51.48 4.60
CA GLY A 394 -28.58 50.58 3.64
C GLY A 394 -29.82 49.80 4.11
N ALA A 395 -30.32 49.99 5.34
CA ALA A 395 -31.44 49.21 5.84
C ALA A 395 -32.57 50.11 6.40
N ALA A 396 -33.51 50.42 5.53
CA ALA A 396 -34.85 50.84 5.92
C ALA A 396 -35.84 49.79 5.44
N ASN A 397 -36.24 48.89 6.33
CA ASN A 397 -37.63 48.41 6.38
C ASN A 397 -37.88 47.61 7.69
N PRO A 398 -39.03 47.82 8.34
CA PRO A 398 -39.24 47.37 9.70
C PRO A 398 -40.00 46.03 9.80
N ALA A 399 -39.68 45.27 10.84
CA ALA A 399 -40.41 44.10 11.27
C ALA A 399 -41.34 44.38 12.44
N PRO A 400 -42.32 43.57 12.79
CA PRO A 400 -42.95 43.72 14.10
C PRO A 400 -42.79 42.47 15.01
N GLY A 401 -42.48 42.74 16.26
CA GLY A 401 -43.16 42.26 17.43
C GLY A 401 -42.71 40.96 18.10
N GLY A 402 -42.35 41.05 19.40
CA GLY A 402 -42.38 39.96 20.35
C GLY A 402 -41.35 40.04 21.46
N ALA A 403 -41.67 40.74 22.54
CA ALA A 403 -40.97 40.71 23.83
C ALA A 403 -41.78 39.88 24.84
N PRO A 404 -41.41 39.80 26.14
CA PRO A 404 -40.12 39.49 26.81
C PRO A 404 -40.29 38.44 27.95
N GLY A 405 -39.22 38.00 28.56
CA GLY A 405 -39.30 37.18 29.78
C GLY A 405 -37.98 36.84 30.45
N ALA A 406 -37.61 37.72 31.38
CA ALA A 406 -37.12 37.48 32.74
C ALA A 406 -35.88 36.62 33.02
N ALA A 407 -34.82 37.27 33.48
CA ALA A 407 -33.86 36.74 34.45
C ALA A 407 -34.47 36.89 35.88
N PRO A 408 -33.82 36.52 37.01
CA PRO A 408 -32.43 36.09 37.30
C PRO A 408 -32.34 34.99 38.38
N GLY A 409 -31.12 34.56 38.73
CA GLY A 409 -30.87 33.76 39.91
C GLY A 409 -29.45 33.23 40.06
N SER A 410 -28.60 34.02 40.68
CA SER A 410 -27.59 33.76 41.78
C SER A 410 -26.83 32.45 41.81
N ALA A 411 -25.50 32.56 41.80
CA ALA A 411 -24.51 31.65 42.40
C ALA A 411 -24.65 31.55 43.94
N PRO A 412 -23.93 30.69 44.72
CA PRO A 412 -22.47 30.47 44.67
C PRO A 412 -21.98 29.07 45.10
N GLY A 413 -20.64 28.89 45.06
CA GLY A 413 -19.89 27.98 45.91
C GLY A 413 -19.36 26.75 45.20
N GLY A 414 -18.14 26.67 44.83
CA GLY A 414 -16.93 26.41 45.52
C GLY A 414 -16.63 24.93 45.69
N ALA A 415 -15.72 24.34 44.91
CA ALA A 415 -14.74 23.38 45.39
C ALA A 415 -13.74 23.05 44.25
N THR A 416 -12.52 23.44 44.54
CA THR A 416 -11.31 23.04 43.82
C THR A 416 -11.03 21.56 44.06
N THR A 417 -10.87 20.78 42.97
CA THR A 417 -10.13 19.51 43.00
C THR A 417 -9.06 19.53 41.90
N PRO A 418 -7.85 18.97 42.18
CA PRO A 418 -6.67 19.21 41.38
C PRO A 418 -6.74 18.50 40.03
N GLY A 419 -6.21 19.19 39.03
CA GLY A 419 -6.13 18.73 37.67
C GLY A 419 -5.37 17.41 37.53
N LYS A 420 -6.03 16.52 36.82
CA LYS A 420 -5.36 15.35 36.25
C LYS A 420 -4.63 15.84 35.02
N GLU A 421 -3.31 15.78 35.04
CA GLU A 421 -2.47 16.00 33.85
C GLU A 421 -2.96 15.15 32.68
N PRO A 422 -2.97 15.67 31.43
CA PRO A 422 -3.28 14.87 30.29
C PRO A 422 -2.22 13.77 30.13
N SER A 423 -2.66 12.53 30.22
CA SER A 423 -1.83 11.35 29.96
C SER A 423 -1.08 11.54 28.64
N ALA A 424 0.23 11.42 28.73
CA ALA A 424 1.15 11.41 27.61
C ALA A 424 0.61 10.49 26.51
N THR A 425 0.51 11.03 25.33
CA THR A 425 0.26 10.31 24.08
C THR A 425 1.31 9.19 24.00
N THR A 426 0.88 7.96 24.16
CA THR A 426 1.74 6.78 24.02
C THR A 426 2.24 6.77 22.58
N GLN A 427 3.51 7.07 22.37
CA GLN A 427 4.14 6.85 21.06
C GLN A 427 4.00 5.36 20.72
N PRO A 428 3.62 5.01 19.48
CA PRO A 428 3.54 3.63 19.05
C PRO A 428 4.90 2.95 19.22
N ALA A 429 4.89 1.71 19.66
CA ALA A 429 6.10 0.91 19.86
C ALA A 429 6.91 0.86 18.55
N LYS A 430 8.24 0.92 18.67
CA LYS A 430 9.18 0.88 17.56
C LYS A 430 8.91 -0.34 16.69
N GLY A 431 8.30 -0.17 15.49
CA GLY A 431 7.99 -1.24 14.53
C GLY A 431 6.53 -1.30 14.06
N GLU A 432 5.60 -0.66 14.76
CA GLU A 432 4.19 -0.67 14.38
C GLU A 432 3.90 0.51 13.44
N GLN A 433 3.58 0.18 12.17
CA GLN A 433 3.15 1.22 11.24
C GLN A 433 1.67 1.56 11.51
N PRO A 434 1.32 2.83 11.66
CA PRO A 434 -0.06 3.23 11.83
C PRO A 434 -0.87 2.82 10.59
N SER A 435 -2.00 2.14 10.80
CA SER A 435 -2.89 1.66 9.74
C SER A 435 -4.23 2.36 9.81
N VAL A 436 -4.81 2.62 8.63
CA VAL A 436 -6.15 3.19 8.47
C VAL A 436 -7.13 2.06 8.19
N ALA A 437 -8.29 2.03 8.86
CA ALA A 437 -9.36 1.13 8.47
C ALA A 437 -9.94 1.58 7.12
N SER A 438 -10.29 0.62 6.24
CA SER A 438 -10.84 0.97 4.92
C SER A 438 -12.12 1.82 5.00
N GLY A 439 -12.92 1.67 6.07
CA GLY A 439 -14.10 2.50 6.29
C GLY A 439 -13.83 3.94 6.70
N ASP A 440 -12.62 4.27 7.14
CA ASP A 440 -12.22 5.65 7.50
C ASP A 440 -11.61 6.40 6.30
N ILE A 441 -11.19 5.68 5.26
CA ILE A 441 -10.58 6.27 4.06
C ILE A 441 -11.60 7.11 3.30
N GLY A 442 -11.24 8.37 3.05
CA GLY A 442 -12.07 9.30 2.30
C GLY A 442 -13.27 9.84 3.04
N THR A 443 -13.39 9.65 4.35
CA THR A 443 -14.42 10.27 5.19
C THR A 443 -14.04 11.71 5.57
N THR A 444 -14.99 12.46 6.13
CA THR A 444 -14.73 13.82 6.64
C THR A 444 -13.79 13.88 7.84
N SER A 445 -13.49 12.74 8.46
CA SER A 445 -12.54 12.59 9.56
C SER A 445 -11.17 12.08 9.13
N ASP A 446 -10.94 11.93 7.83
CA ASP A 446 -9.68 11.48 7.23
C ASP A 446 -8.69 12.64 7.16
N GLU A 447 -7.80 12.73 8.15
CA GLU A 447 -6.79 13.78 8.24
C GLU A 447 -5.82 13.77 7.06
N GLN A 448 -5.37 12.60 6.61
CA GLN A 448 -4.47 12.50 5.48
C GLN A 448 -5.10 13.06 4.20
N LEU A 449 -6.41 12.84 4.01
CA LEU A 449 -7.14 13.43 2.88
C LEU A 449 -7.27 14.95 3.03
N SER A 450 -7.57 15.43 4.23
CA SER A 450 -7.66 16.86 4.53
C SER A 450 -6.34 17.57 4.22
N GLU A 451 -5.23 17.03 4.70
CA GLU A 451 -3.88 17.56 4.42
C GLU A 451 -3.53 17.53 2.92
N ALA A 452 -3.93 16.48 2.21
CA ALA A 452 -3.72 16.41 0.75
C ALA A 452 -4.48 17.50 0.00
N VAL A 453 -5.70 17.82 0.41
CA VAL A 453 -6.48 18.92 -0.15
C VAL A 453 -5.79 20.25 0.14
N ASP A 454 -5.30 20.46 1.36
CA ASP A 454 -4.64 21.71 1.74
C ASP A 454 -3.30 21.89 1.00
N VAL A 455 -2.54 20.80 0.78
CA VAL A 455 -1.34 20.83 -0.07
C VAL A 455 -1.68 21.24 -1.49
N LEU A 456 -2.74 20.69 -2.11
CA LEU A 456 -3.16 21.06 -3.45
C LEU A 456 -3.59 22.54 -3.53
N ARG A 457 -4.33 23.02 -2.54
CA ARG A 457 -4.74 24.43 -2.47
C ARG A 457 -3.54 25.35 -2.31
N GLY A 458 -2.58 24.98 -1.47
CA GLY A 458 -1.32 25.69 -1.33
C GLY A 458 -0.55 25.78 -2.66
N LEU A 459 -0.42 24.66 -3.37
CA LEU A 459 0.23 24.61 -4.69
C LEU A 459 -0.53 25.44 -5.74
N ALA A 460 -1.87 25.45 -5.71
CA ALA A 460 -2.69 26.26 -6.61
C ALA A 460 -2.49 27.76 -6.38
N LEU A 461 -2.40 28.19 -5.11
CA LEU A 461 -2.12 29.59 -4.76
C LEU A 461 -0.75 30.05 -5.25
N VAL A 462 0.30 29.21 -5.06
CA VAL A 462 1.66 29.53 -5.53
C VAL A 462 1.70 29.62 -7.05
N ASN A 463 0.95 28.78 -7.76
CA ASN A 463 0.89 28.78 -9.23
C ASN A 463 -0.09 29.80 -9.82
N GLY A 464 -0.63 30.74 -9.01
CA GLY A 464 -1.55 31.77 -9.45
C GLY A 464 -2.94 31.27 -9.86
N ARG A 465 -3.30 30.05 -9.49
CA ARG A 465 -4.63 29.46 -9.66
C ARG A 465 -5.43 29.70 -8.38
N THR A 466 -6.44 30.54 -8.41
CA THR A 466 -7.30 30.80 -7.26
C THR A 466 -8.21 29.62 -7.00
N ALA A 467 -8.09 29.01 -5.81
CA ALA A 467 -9.11 28.10 -5.29
C ALA A 467 -10.45 28.87 -5.23
N ALA A 468 -11.52 28.19 -5.64
CA ALA A 468 -12.87 28.77 -5.48
C ALA A 468 -13.17 28.84 -3.96
N ARG A 469 -13.43 30.06 -3.46
CA ARG A 469 -13.95 30.34 -2.12
C ARG A 469 -15.45 30.09 -2.06
#